data_6ba0f1878d04c62194903a41558fcbb1
#
_entry.id   6ba0f1878d04c62194903a41558fcbb1
#
_cell.length_a   1.000
_cell.length_b   1.000
_cell.length_c   1.000
_cell.angle_alpha   90.00
_cell.angle_beta   90.00
_cell.angle_gamma   90.00
#
_symmetry.space_group_name_H-M   'P 1'
#
loop_
_entity.id
_entity.type
_entity.pdbx_description
1 polymer ?
#
loop_
_entity_poly.entity_id
_entity_poly.type
_entity_poly.pdbx_seq_one_letter_code
_entity_poly.pdbx_strand_id
1 'polypeptide(L)'
;MITAIVAVVFMLGNSASAQQAKAKSWPVPDKDKALKATVKLTDASVIATGKELWAKHCKSCHGAKGLGDGPKGASLKTFPGDFSNAAFQGGTDGELFYRTDKGRDEMPAYEKKIPDANDRWSLVAFMRTFKK
;
A
#
# COMPACT_ATOMS: atom_id res chain seq x y z
N MET A 1 5.34 22.32 57.39
CA MET A 1 4.26 22.10 56.40
C MET A 1 4.90 21.94 55.03
N ILE A 2 4.99 20.72 54.55
CA ILE A 2 5.62 20.42 53.27
C ILE A 2 4.47 20.08 52.30
N THR A 3 4.22 20.97 51.33
CA THR A 3 3.17 20.81 50.31
C THR A 3 3.73 19.97 49.19
N ALA A 4 3.29 18.74 49.06
CA ALA A 4 3.64 17.85 47.94
C ALA A 4 2.85 18.26 46.69
N ILE A 5 3.56 18.70 45.64
CA ILE A 5 3.00 18.96 44.32
C ILE A 5 2.96 17.63 43.60
N VAL A 6 1.75 17.11 43.41
CA VAL A 6 1.53 15.93 42.54
C VAL A 6 1.48 16.39 41.09
N ALA A 7 2.54 16.09 40.32
CA ALA A 7 2.57 16.31 38.90
C ALA A 7 1.75 15.25 38.21
N VAL A 8 0.58 15.59 37.68
CA VAL A 8 -0.23 14.74 36.83
C VAL A 8 0.39 14.74 35.43
N VAL A 9 1.08 13.67 35.09
CA VAL A 9 1.58 13.45 33.72
C VAL A 9 0.42 12.93 32.86
N PHE A 10 -0.11 13.81 32.00
CA PHE A 10 -1.04 13.42 30.95
C PHE A 10 -0.27 12.64 29.88
N MET A 11 -0.40 11.33 29.89
CA MET A 11 0.02 10.48 28.78
C MET A 11 -0.94 10.72 27.59
N LEU A 12 -0.51 11.53 26.62
CA LEU A 12 -1.17 11.62 25.32
C LEU A 12 -0.94 10.29 24.58
N GLY A 13 -1.87 9.38 24.75
CA GLY A 13 -1.88 8.10 24.02
C GLY A 13 -2.00 8.37 22.53
N ASN A 14 -1.01 7.92 21.75
CA ASN A 14 -1.00 7.97 20.30
C ASN A 14 -2.19 7.21 19.72
N SER A 15 -3.20 7.94 19.25
CA SER A 15 -4.41 7.39 18.58
C SER A 15 -4.15 7.00 17.12
N ALA A 16 -2.95 6.58 16.76
CA ALA A 16 -2.62 6.12 15.41
C ALA A 16 -3.27 4.77 15.04
N SER A 17 -3.74 4.01 16.04
CA SER A 17 -4.32 2.67 15.82
C SER A 17 -5.77 2.66 15.33
N ALA A 18 -6.51 3.75 15.46
CA ALA A 18 -7.94 3.77 15.15
C ALA A 18 -8.25 3.94 13.65
N GLN A 19 -7.31 4.46 12.86
CA GLN A 19 -7.50 4.67 11.42
C GLN A 19 -7.25 3.42 10.58
N GLN A 20 -6.51 2.44 11.09
CA GLN A 20 -6.28 1.15 10.43
C GLN A 20 -7.51 0.23 10.40
N ALA A 21 -8.53 0.50 11.21
CA ALA A 21 -9.67 -0.39 11.41
C ALA A 21 -10.74 -0.34 10.30
N LYS A 22 -10.59 0.45 9.25
CA LYS A 22 -11.60 0.58 8.18
C LYS A 22 -11.03 0.44 6.76
N ALA A 23 -10.21 -0.58 6.54
CA ALA A 23 -9.94 -0.99 5.16
C ALA A 23 -11.24 -1.57 4.57
N LYS A 24 -11.92 -0.78 3.74
CA LYS A 24 -13.08 -1.22 2.99
C LYS A 24 -12.72 -2.46 2.17
N SER A 25 -13.49 -3.54 2.31
CA SER A 25 -13.30 -4.76 1.53
C SER A 25 -13.16 -4.43 0.03
N TRP A 26 -12.20 -5.06 -0.61
CA TRP A 26 -11.98 -4.96 -2.05
C TRP A 26 -11.99 -6.35 -2.67
N PRO A 27 -13.18 -6.90 -2.96
CA PRO A 27 -13.28 -8.21 -3.55
C PRO A 27 -12.64 -8.22 -4.94
N VAL A 28 -11.89 -9.28 -5.23
CA VAL A 28 -11.27 -9.53 -6.52
C VAL A 28 -11.87 -10.82 -7.08
N PRO A 29 -12.24 -10.87 -8.37
CA PRO A 29 -12.75 -12.10 -8.98
C PRO A 29 -11.74 -13.23 -8.88
N ASP A 30 -12.20 -14.47 -8.69
CA ASP A 30 -11.31 -15.61 -8.48
C ASP A 30 -10.38 -15.88 -9.67
N LYS A 31 -10.84 -15.64 -10.88
CA LYS A 31 -10.00 -15.70 -12.08
C LYS A 31 -8.80 -14.73 -12.03
N ASP A 32 -9.01 -13.55 -11.45
CA ASP A 32 -7.97 -12.51 -11.34
C ASP A 32 -7.01 -12.79 -10.16
N LYS A 33 -7.52 -13.36 -9.06
CA LYS A 33 -6.67 -13.88 -7.98
C LYS A 33 -5.70 -14.96 -8.46
N ALA A 34 -6.12 -15.78 -9.41
CA ALA A 34 -5.34 -16.87 -9.97
C ALA A 34 -4.29 -16.42 -11.00
N LEU A 35 -4.29 -15.14 -11.41
CA LEU A 35 -3.30 -14.62 -12.35
C LEU A 35 -1.87 -14.85 -11.87
N LYS A 36 -1.02 -15.23 -12.81
CA LYS A 36 0.42 -15.43 -12.56
C LYS A 36 1.21 -14.32 -13.23
N ALA A 37 2.23 -13.87 -12.54
CA ALA A 37 3.14 -12.88 -13.09
C ALA A 37 3.82 -13.39 -14.36
N THR A 38 3.92 -12.51 -15.35
CA THR A 38 4.63 -12.77 -16.62
C THR A 38 6.13 -12.47 -16.50
N VAL A 39 6.55 -11.93 -15.36
CA VAL A 39 7.94 -11.62 -15.02
C VAL A 39 8.34 -12.33 -13.72
N LYS A 40 9.63 -12.50 -13.49
CA LYS A 40 10.13 -13.05 -12.22
C LYS A 40 10.13 -11.95 -11.16
N LEU A 41 9.17 -12.00 -10.23
CA LEU A 41 8.98 -10.95 -9.20
C LEU A 41 10.17 -10.76 -8.24
N THR A 42 11.10 -11.71 -8.19
CA THR A 42 12.32 -11.62 -7.37
C THR A 42 13.54 -11.12 -8.15
N ASP A 43 13.38 -10.83 -9.43
CA ASP A 43 14.47 -10.31 -10.26
C ASP A 43 14.78 -8.85 -9.90
N ALA A 44 16.06 -8.53 -9.73
CA ALA A 44 16.50 -7.21 -9.30
C ALA A 44 16.13 -6.10 -10.32
N SER A 45 16.19 -6.41 -11.61
CA SER A 45 15.83 -5.45 -12.67
C SER A 45 14.32 -5.18 -12.67
N VAL A 46 13.50 -6.20 -12.47
CA VAL A 46 12.05 -6.08 -12.35
C VAL A 46 11.67 -5.24 -11.13
N ILE A 47 12.31 -5.50 -9.99
CA ILE A 47 12.10 -4.71 -8.76
C ILE A 47 12.52 -3.24 -8.98
N ALA A 48 13.63 -2.99 -9.67
CA ALA A 48 14.11 -1.64 -9.96
C ALA A 48 13.10 -0.87 -10.83
N THR A 49 12.58 -1.48 -11.90
CA THR A 49 11.51 -0.91 -12.72
C THR A 49 10.28 -0.60 -11.88
N GLY A 50 9.85 -1.52 -11.02
CA GLY A 50 8.72 -1.31 -10.11
C GLY A 50 8.95 -0.14 -9.16
N LYS A 51 10.17 0.03 -8.64
CA LYS A 51 10.55 1.15 -7.78
C LYS A 51 10.42 2.51 -8.48
N GLU A 52 10.86 2.60 -9.72
CA GLU A 52 10.74 3.82 -10.53
C GLU A 52 9.28 4.18 -10.80
N LEU A 53 8.48 3.19 -11.21
CA LEU A 53 7.04 3.36 -11.44
C LEU A 53 6.30 3.74 -10.15
N TRP A 54 6.67 3.13 -9.03
CA TRP A 54 6.13 3.47 -7.71
C TRP A 54 6.38 4.93 -7.34
N ALA A 55 7.63 5.39 -7.50
CA ALA A 55 8.00 6.78 -7.23
C ALA A 55 7.19 7.77 -8.07
N LYS A 56 6.92 7.42 -9.32
CA LYS A 56 6.21 8.26 -10.28
C LYS A 56 4.69 8.29 -10.05
N HIS A 57 4.08 7.15 -9.71
CA HIS A 57 2.63 6.97 -9.77
C HIS A 57 1.95 6.70 -8.43
N CYS A 58 2.65 6.15 -7.46
CA CYS A 58 2.03 5.57 -6.26
C CYS A 58 2.43 6.26 -4.96
N LYS A 59 3.69 6.68 -4.87
CA LYS A 59 4.32 7.23 -3.65
C LYS A 59 3.57 8.42 -3.05
N SER A 60 2.94 9.26 -3.87
CA SER A 60 2.26 10.48 -3.37
C SER A 60 1.10 10.17 -2.41
N CYS A 61 0.45 9.02 -2.55
CA CYS A 61 -0.61 8.56 -1.66
C CYS A 61 -0.13 7.45 -0.72
N HIS A 62 0.55 6.44 -1.27
CA HIS A 62 0.93 5.24 -0.52
C HIS A 62 2.22 5.38 0.30
N GLY A 63 3.00 6.46 0.09
CA GLY A 63 4.29 6.66 0.77
C GLY A 63 5.45 5.91 0.13
N ALA A 64 6.67 6.25 0.52
CA ALA A 64 7.88 5.64 -0.04
C ALA A 64 8.04 4.17 0.31
N LYS A 65 7.48 3.75 1.46
CA LYS A 65 7.54 2.38 2.00
C LYS A 65 6.17 1.69 2.00
N GLY A 66 5.18 2.24 1.29
CA GLY A 66 3.84 1.67 1.23
C GLY A 66 3.06 1.70 2.55
N LEU A 67 3.36 2.65 3.45
CA LEU A 67 2.71 2.75 4.76
C LEU A 67 1.41 3.58 4.72
N GLY A 68 1.00 4.07 3.56
CA GLY A 68 -0.15 4.96 3.42
C GLY A 68 0.09 6.39 3.89
N ASP A 69 1.35 6.75 4.12
CA ASP A 69 1.82 8.01 4.69
C ASP A 69 2.32 9.01 3.63
N GLY A 70 1.92 8.82 2.38
CA GLY A 70 2.24 9.78 1.32
C GLY A 70 1.57 11.13 1.57
N PRO A 71 2.14 12.24 1.05
CA PRO A 71 1.64 13.60 1.32
C PRO A 71 0.18 13.83 0.88
N LYS A 72 -0.31 13.09 -0.10
CA LYS A 72 -1.72 13.11 -0.51
C LYS A 72 -2.58 12.10 0.27
N GLY A 73 -1.99 11.16 0.99
CA GLY A 73 -2.70 10.11 1.71
C GLY A 73 -3.66 10.65 2.78
N ALA A 74 -3.23 11.68 3.51
CA ALA A 74 -4.03 12.29 4.58
C ALA A 74 -5.30 13.00 4.09
N SER A 75 -5.37 13.44 2.83
CA SER A 75 -6.53 14.10 2.22
C SER A 75 -7.53 13.14 1.58
N LEU A 76 -7.21 11.85 1.51
CA LEU A 76 -8.09 10.85 0.94
C LEU A 76 -9.20 10.48 1.94
N LYS A 77 -10.39 10.18 1.42
CA LYS A 77 -11.53 9.69 2.22
C LYS A 77 -11.28 8.28 2.76
N THR A 78 -10.47 7.51 2.05
CA THR A 78 -10.12 6.14 2.41
C THR A 78 -8.61 6.05 2.64
N PHE A 79 -8.21 5.45 3.77
CA PHE A 79 -6.79 5.20 4.05
C PHE A 79 -6.16 4.33 2.94
N PRO A 80 -5.01 4.72 2.35
CA PRO A 80 -4.41 4.01 1.22
C PRO A 80 -3.88 2.61 1.57
N GLY A 81 -3.82 2.26 2.84
CA GLY A 81 -3.36 0.98 3.33
C GLY A 81 -1.89 0.95 3.72
N ASP A 82 -1.56 0.03 4.63
CA ASP A 82 -0.19 -0.33 5.00
C ASP A 82 0.20 -1.63 4.29
N PHE A 83 1.05 -1.52 3.28
CA PHE A 83 1.47 -2.65 2.45
C PHE A 83 2.55 -3.52 3.12
N SER A 84 3.08 -3.11 4.26
CA SER A 84 4.07 -3.89 5.00
C SER A 84 3.47 -5.00 5.87
N ASN A 85 2.17 -4.93 6.15
CA ASN A 85 1.51 -5.84 7.08
C ASN A 85 1.19 -7.21 6.46
N ALA A 86 0.96 -8.21 7.34
CA ALA A 86 0.67 -9.58 6.95
C ALA A 86 -0.63 -9.72 6.14
N ALA A 87 -1.66 -8.90 6.42
CA ALA A 87 -2.92 -8.96 5.69
C ALA A 87 -2.76 -8.57 4.23
N PHE A 88 -1.99 -7.51 3.94
CA PHE A 88 -1.67 -7.13 2.56
C PHE A 88 -0.77 -8.17 1.88
N GLN A 89 0.31 -8.57 2.55
CA GLN A 89 1.30 -9.49 1.99
C GLN A 89 0.78 -10.93 1.83
N GLY A 90 -0.31 -11.29 2.52
CA GLY A 90 -0.99 -12.57 2.37
C GLY A 90 -1.91 -12.66 1.14
N GLY A 91 -2.25 -11.55 0.51
CA GLY A 91 -2.99 -11.55 -0.76
C GLY A 91 -2.17 -12.15 -1.90
N THR A 92 -2.85 -12.67 -2.94
CA THR A 92 -2.17 -13.21 -4.12
C THR A 92 -1.54 -12.11 -4.98
N ASP A 93 -0.55 -12.45 -5.80
CA ASP A 93 0.03 -11.50 -6.75
C ASP A 93 -1.00 -11.01 -7.76
N GLY A 94 -1.91 -11.89 -8.18
CA GLY A 94 -3.04 -11.54 -9.04
C GLY A 94 -3.98 -10.51 -8.41
N GLU A 95 -4.24 -10.59 -7.10
CA GLU A 95 -5.04 -9.57 -6.40
C GLU A 95 -4.38 -8.21 -6.43
N LEU A 96 -3.06 -8.14 -6.18
CA LEU A 96 -2.32 -6.88 -6.22
C LEU A 96 -2.30 -6.30 -7.64
N PHE A 97 -2.07 -7.14 -8.64
CA PHE A 97 -2.11 -6.76 -10.05
C PHE A 97 -3.49 -6.20 -10.45
N TYR A 98 -4.57 -6.94 -10.14
CA TYR A 98 -5.94 -6.52 -10.43
C TYR A 98 -6.28 -5.16 -9.81
N ARG A 99 -5.95 -4.97 -8.54
CA ARG A 99 -6.22 -3.70 -7.83
C ARG A 99 -5.46 -2.53 -8.45
N THR A 100 -4.23 -2.77 -8.92
CA THR A 100 -3.44 -1.79 -9.65
C THR A 100 -4.06 -1.46 -11.00
N ASP A 101 -4.49 -2.48 -11.76
CA ASP A 101 -5.09 -2.31 -13.07
C ASP A 101 -6.40 -1.54 -13.01
N LYS A 102 -7.30 -1.95 -12.13
CA LYS A 102 -8.70 -1.48 -12.12
C LYS A 102 -8.91 -0.24 -11.28
N GLY A 103 -8.08 -0.01 -10.26
CA GLY A 103 -8.30 1.07 -9.33
C GLY A 103 -9.64 0.94 -8.59
N ARG A 104 -9.92 1.90 -7.73
CA ARG A 104 -11.18 1.99 -7.00
C ARG A 104 -11.30 3.34 -6.29
N ASP A 105 -12.49 3.92 -6.30
CA ASP A 105 -12.76 5.19 -5.61
C ASP A 105 -11.70 6.26 -5.98
N GLU A 106 -10.90 6.72 -5.04
CA GLU A 106 -9.84 7.72 -5.26
C GLU A 106 -8.56 7.13 -5.86
N MET A 107 -8.39 5.80 -5.88
CA MET A 107 -7.25 5.14 -6.50
C MET A 107 -7.49 4.97 -8.01
N PRO A 108 -6.67 5.62 -8.86
CA PRO A 108 -6.83 5.51 -10.31
C PRO A 108 -6.60 4.10 -10.84
N ALA A 109 -7.20 3.79 -11.98
CA ALA A 109 -6.86 2.61 -12.77
C ALA A 109 -5.57 2.85 -13.55
N TYR A 110 -4.64 1.89 -13.52
CA TYR A 110 -3.33 2.03 -14.17
C TYR A 110 -3.19 1.25 -15.47
N GLU A 111 -4.16 0.42 -15.85
CA GLU A 111 -4.13 -0.38 -17.08
C GLU A 111 -3.80 0.46 -18.33
N LYS A 112 -4.39 1.66 -18.43
CA LYS A 112 -4.14 2.58 -19.55
C LYS A 112 -2.94 3.52 -19.32
N LYS A 113 -2.64 3.84 -18.07
CA LYS A 113 -1.55 4.77 -17.72
C LYS A 113 -0.18 4.11 -17.79
N ILE A 114 -0.13 2.81 -17.57
CA ILE A 114 1.05 1.94 -17.69
C ILE A 114 0.64 0.78 -18.60
N PRO A 115 0.69 0.98 -19.95
CA PRO A 115 0.13 0.00 -20.90
C PRO A 115 0.83 -1.37 -20.88
N ASP A 116 2.15 -1.40 -20.60
CA ASP A 116 2.89 -2.65 -20.52
C ASP A 116 2.50 -3.43 -19.25
N ALA A 117 1.99 -4.65 -19.43
CA ALA A 117 1.63 -5.52 -18.32
C ALA A 117 2.85 -5.94 -17.49
N ASN A 118 4.03 -6.09 -18.08
CA ASN A 118 5.26 -6.42 -17.37
C ASN A 118 5.67 -5.29 -16.41
N ASP A 119 5.46 -4.04 -16.81
CA ASP A 119 5.68 -2.88 -15.95
C ASP A 119 4.73 -2.88 -14.75
N ARG A 120 3.46 -3.23 -14.96
CA ARG A 120 2.49 -3.36 -13.85
C ARG A 120 2.82 -4.54 -12.93
N TRP A 121 3.32 -5.65 -13.47
CA TRP A 121 3.86 -6.75 -12.66
C TRP A 121 5.12 -6.34 -11.89
N SER A 122 5.93 -5.45 -12.45
CA SER A 122 7.09 -4.87 -11.75
C SER A 122 6.66 -4.06 -10.52
N LEU A 123 5.53 -3.36 -10.57
CA LEU A 123 4.95 -2.72 -9.39
C LEU A 123 4.60 -3.76 -8.30
N VAL A 124 4.02 -4.90 -8.67
CA VAL A 124 3.74 -6.00 -7.72
C VAL A 124 5.03 -6.51 -7.10
N ALA A 125 6.08 -6.71 -7.91
CA ALA A 125 7.40 -7.11 -7.40
C ALA A 125 7.94 -6.13 -6.36
N PHE A 126 7.83 -4.83 -6.62
CA PHE A 126 8.27 -3.80 -5.69
C PHE A 126 7.40 -3.76 -4.41
N MET A 127 6.08 -3.89 -4.53
CA MET A 127 5.17 -3.98 -3.36
C MET A 127 5.52 -5.16 -2.44
N ARG A 128 6.00 -6.27 -2.98
CA ARG A 128 6.46 -7.43 -2.18
C ARG A 128 7.71 -7.13 -1.35
N THR A 129 8.51 -6.15 -1.74
CA THR A 129 9.68 -5.73 -0.95
C THR A 129 9.31 -4.98 0.34
N PHE A 130 8.06 -4.54 0.51
CA PHE A 130 7.62 -3.86 1.72
C PHE A 130 7.33 -4.79 2.89
N LYS A 131 7.29 -6.11 2.67
CA LYS A 131 7.06 -7.09 3.72
C LYS A 131 8.08 -6.92 4.86
N LYS A 132 7.56 -6.81 6.09
CA LYS A 132 8.34 -6.81 7.33
C LYS A 132 8.57 -8.22 7.83
#